data_6c162b9785108d70d179cc2c8eb6d9e7
#
_entry.id   6c162b9785108d70d179cc2c8eb6d9e7
#
_cell.length_a   1.000
_cell.length_b   1.000
_cell.length_c   1.000
_cell.angle_alpha   90.00
_cell.angle_beta   90.00
_cell.angle_gamma   90.00
#
_symmetry.space_group_name_H-M   'P 1'
#
loop_
_entity.id
_entity.type
_entity.pdbx_description
1 polymer ?
#
loop_
_entity_poly.entity_id
_entity_poly.type
_entity_poly.pdbx_seq_one_letter_code
_entity_poly.pdbx_strand_id
1 'polypeptide(L)'
;MTNEPHQELTDADRNWRRFVLFRVLFNSRFYYPVLAVLFLDLGVSATQYTLLNFAWALAIVFTDLPAGVLADRIGRKPLVVAAAVFMVLEMILLGVAPLHGGNVLLLCCLANRILSGMAEGMASGADEALVFDSLAERGRSGEWPKVLDQVMRWQGLGLVIAMLVGGAIYDPAFIGRLCSAFGWSHSFAQGTTLRFPIYLNLITALLTLFVALGLREPKVRATHVAPETKDAAGPEATAWHLVTNAGAWILKTPVALFVVMAGVMIDSVVRLFLT
;
A
#
# COMPACT_ATOMS: atom_id res chain seq x y z
N MET A 1 -13.71 42.43 -20.20
CA MET A 1 -12.60 41.59 -19.74
C MET A 1 -12.84 41.28 -18.27
N THR A 2 -13.55 40.20 -18.01
CA THR A 2 -13.89 39.74 -16.66
C THR A 2 -12.68 38.96 -16.16
N ASN A 3 -11.94 39.52 -15.19
CA ASN A 3 -10.95 38.80 -14.38
C ASN A 3 -11.72 37.68 -13.66
N GLU A 4 -11.64 36.45 -14.15
CA GLU A 4 -11.96 35.30 -13.33
C GLU A 4 -10.91 35.24 -12.23
N PRO A 5 -11.29 35.28 -10.94
CA PRO A 5 -10.32 35.11 -9.87
C PRO A 5 -9.75 33.69 -9.99
N HIS A 6 -8.44 33.56 -10.06
CA HIS A 6 -7.75 32.30 -9.92
C HIS A 6 -8.26 31.65 -8.62
N GLN A 7 -9.16 30.69 -8.76
CA GLN A 7 -9.77 29.99 -7.63
C GLN A 7 -8.65 29.23 -6.92
N GLU A 8 -8.17 29.76 -5.79
CA GLU A 8 -7.15 29.08 -4.99
C GLU A 8 -7.69 27.70 -4.64
N LEU A 9 -6.88 26.66 -4.95
CA LEU A 9 -7.21 25.28 -4.66
C LEU A 9 -7.51 25.13 -3.18
N THR A 10 -8.71 24.65 -2.86
CA THR A 10 -9.10 24.39 -1.48
C THR A 10 -8.25 23.28 -0.86
N ASP A 11 -8.20 23.18 0.47
CA ASP A 11 -7.50 22.11 1.15
C ASP A 11 -8.06 20.72 0.76
N ALA A 12 -9.36 20.63 0.51
CA ALA A 12 -10.00 19.42 0.01
C ALA A 12 -9.50 19.03 -1.39
N ASP A 13 -9.35 19.99 -2.31
CA ASP A 13 -8.84 19.72 -3.66
C ASP A 13 -7.36 19.30 -3.63
N ARG A 14 -6.58 19.91 -2.73
CA ARG A 14 -5.18 19.52 -2.50
C ARG A 14 -5.09 18.10 -1.93
N ASN A 15 -5.92 17.76 -0.95
CA ASN A 15 -5.98 16.41 -0.40
C ASN A 15 -6.43 15.39 -1.44
N TRP A 16 -7.46 15.69 -2.24
CA TRP A 16 -7.90 14.82 -3.33
C TRP A 16 -6.76 14.49 -4.30
N ARG A 17 -6.07 15.51 -4.86
CA ARG A 17 -4.96 15.30 -5.80
C ARG A 17 -3.81 14.52 -5.17
N ARG A 18 -3.45 14.83 -3.92
CA ARG A 18 -2.41 14.12 -3.17
C ARG A 18 -2.78 12.67 -2.89
N PHE A 19 -4.03 12.41 -2.61
CA PHE A 19 -4.54 11.07 -2.39
C PHE A 19 -4.43 10.20 -3.66
N VAL A 20 -4.89 10.73 -4.80
CA VAL A 20 -4.74 10.02 -6.07
C VAL A 20 -3.26 9.72 -6.33
N LEU A 21 -2.38 10.70 -6.16
CA LEU A 21 -0.95 10.51 -6.35
C LEU A 21 -0.34 9.53 -5.32
N PHE A 22 -0.75 9.62 -4.05
CA PHE A 22 -0.35 8.67 -3.01
C PHE A 22 -0.73 7.23 -3.40
N ARG A 23 -1.99 7.01 -3.79
CA ARG A 23 -2.49 5.68 -4.19
C ARG A 23 -1.75 5.13 -5.41
N VAL A 24 -1.48 5.97 -6.40
CA VAL A 24 -0.70 5.57 -7.59
C VAL A 24 0.72 5.15 -7.19
N LEU A 25 1.43 6.00 -6.45
CA LEU A 25 2.82 5.73 -6.05
C LEU A 25 2.92 4.56 -5.06
N PHE A 26 2.02 4.48 -4.09
CA PHE A 26 1.99 3.40 -3.08
C PHE A 26 1.76 2.03 -3.72
N ASN A 27 0.92 1.96 -4.76
CA ASN A 27 0.60 0.71 -5.45
C ASN A 27 1.49 0.43 -6.67
N SER A 28 2.33 1.38 -7.12
CA SER A 28 3.29 1.17 -8.21
C SER A 28 4.53 0.41 -7.71
N ARG A 29 4.35 -0.90 -7.47
CA ARG A 29 5.39 -1.79 -6.93
C ARG A 29 6.20 -2.41 -8.06
N PHE A 30 7.30 -1.79 -8.46
CA PHE A 30 8.14 -2.22 -9.59
C PHE A 30 8.80 -3.59 -9.40
N TYR A 31 8.95 -4.07 -8.19
CA TYR A 31 9.52 -5.40 -7.93
C TYR A 31 8.47 -6.53 -7.90
N TYR A 32 7.17 -6.23 -7.93
CA TYR A 32 6.12 -7.25 -7.91
C TYR A 32 6.16 -8.24 -9.07
N PRO A 33 6.40 -7.82 -10.35
CA PRO A 33 6.40 -8.78 -11.46
C PRO A 33 7.52 -9.82 -11.36
N VAL A 34 8.55 -9.53 -10.59
CA VAL A 34 9.72 -10.41 -10.40
C VAL A 34 9.88 -10.86 -8.95
N LEU A 35 8.89 -10.61 -8.08
CA LEU A 35 9.00 -10.80 -6.64
C LEU A 35 9.45 -12.22 -6.26
N ALA A 36 8.81 -13.24 -6.80
CA ALA A 36 9.15 -14.63 -6.50
C ALA A 36 10.56 -14.97 -6.99
N VAL A 37 10.87 -14.62 -8.24
CA VAL A 37 12.19 -14.86 -8.85
C VAL A 37 13.27 -14.07 -8.11
N LEU A 38 12.99 -12.82 -7.75
CA LEU A 38 13.89 -11.97 -6.97
C LEU A 38 14.31 -12.63 -5.64
N PHE A 39 13.35 -13.18 -4.90
CA PHE A 39 13.65 -13.84 -3.62
C PHE A 39 14.43 -15.14 -3.83
N LEU A 40 14.11 -15.92 -4.86
CA LEU A 40 14.86 -17.13 -5.22
C LEU A 40 16.29 -16.78 -5.66
N ASP A 41 16.46 -15.76 -6.48
CA ASP A 41 17.79 -15.28 -6.93
C ASP A 41 18.63 -14.69 -5.79
N LEU A 42 18.00 -14.14 -4.76
CA LEU A 42 18.68 -13.76 -3.50
C LEU A 42 19.15 -14.97 -2.68
N GLY A 43 18.59 -16.16 -2.93
CA GLY A 43 18.95 -17.41 -2.23
C GLY A 43 17.92 -17.86 -1.19
N VAL A 44 16.69 -17.32 -1.23
CA VAL A 44 15.55 -17.79 -0.43
C VAL A 44 14.93 -19.00 -1.11
N SER A 45 14.65 -20.09 -0.36
CA SER A 45 13.97 -21.26 -0.93
C SER A 45 12.46 -20.99 -1.16
N ALA A 46 11.83 -21.77 -2.04
CA ALA A 46 10.39 -21.66 -2.32
C ALA A 46 9.53 -21.82 -1.05
N THR A 47 9.90 -22.74 -0.15
CA THR A 47 9.21 -22.91 1.14
C THR A 47 9.37 -21.69 2.03
N GLN A 48 10.57 -21.11 2.12
CA GLN A 48 10.82 -19.89 2.88
C GLN A 48 10.01 -18.71 2.28
N TYR A 49 9.98 -18.58 0.94
CA TYR A 49 9.18 -17.57 0.26
C TYR A 49 7.69 -17.65 0.63
N THR A 50 7.13 -18.87 0.65
CA THR A 50 5.73 -19.09 1.07
C THR A 50 5.51 -18.66 2.52
N LEU A 51 6.43 -19.02 3.45
CA LEU A 51 6.34 -18.61 4.85
C LEU A 51 6.48 -17.09 5.03
N LEU A 52 7.32 -16.44 4.24
CA LEU A 52 7.47 -14.99 4.24
C LEU A 52 6.19 -14.28 3.77
N ASN A 53 5.51 -14.80 2.75
CA ASN A 53 4.22 -14.25 2.33
C ASN A 53 3.11 -14.50 3.36
N PHE A 54 3.15 -15.64 4.06
CA PHE A 54 2.25 -15.88 5.19
C PHE A 54 2.48 -14.88 6.33
N ALA A 55 3.73 -14.59 6.68
CA ALA A 55 4.07 -13.56 7.65
C ALA A 55 3.60 -12.17 7.23
N TRP A 56 3.70 -11.83 5.94
CA TRP A 56 3.16 -10.59 5.37
C TRP A 56 1.65 -10.51 5.55
N ALA A 57 0.90 -11.56 5.21
CA ALA A 57 -0.54 -11.60 5.37
C ALA A 57 -0.98 -11.46 6.83
N LEU A 58 -0.28 -12.13 7.76
CA LEU A 58 -0.51 -11.95 9.20
C LEU A 58 -0.25 -10.52 9.64
N ALA A 59 0.84 -9.89 9.17
CA ALA A 59 1.16 -8.50 9.51
C ALA A 59 0.05 -7.53 9.06
N ILE A 60 -0.56 -7.74 7.89
CA ILE A 60 -1.73 -6.96 7.46
C ILE A 60 -2.86 -7.11 8.46
N VAL A 61 -3.29 -8.35 8.75
CA VAL A 61 -4.43 -8.62 9.64
C VAL A 61 -4.23 -8.04 11.03
N PHE A 62 -3.03 -8.22 11.60
CA PHE A 62 -2.72 -7.71 12.94
C PHE A 62 -2.54 -6.19 12.99
N THR A 63 -2.31 -5.54 11.85
CA THR A 63 -2.13 -4.07 11.79
C THR A 63 -3.43 -3.37 11.43
N ASP A 64 -4.22 -3.91 10.52
CA ASP A 64 -5.45 -3.29 10.01
C ASP A 64 -6.46 -2.98 11.13
N LEU A 65 -6.67 -3.94 12.04
CA LEU A 65 -7.59 -3.79 13.16
C LEU A 65 -7.18 -2.69 14.16
N PRO A 66 -5.93 -2.67 14.69
CA PRO A 66 -5.48 -1.59 15.56
C PRO A 66 -5.37 -0.24 14.84
N ALA A 67 -5.06 -0.25 13.53
CA ALA A 67 -4.94 0.98 12.74
C ALA A 67 -6.24 1.77 12.70
N GLY A 68 -7.40 1.10 12.55
CA GLY A 68 -8.70 1.75 12.61
C GLY A 68 -8.92 2.50 13.94
N VAL A 69 -8.68 1.83 15.08
CA VAL A 69 -8.81 2.44 16.42
C VAL A 69 -7.80 3.56 16.62
N LEU A 70 -6.58 3.39 16.10
CA LEU A 70 -5.53 4.39 16.22
C LEU A 70 -5.85 5.62 15.36
N ALA A 71 -6.43 5.43 14.18
CA ALA A 71 -6.91 6.51 13.30
C ALA A 71 -7.93 7.41 14.02
N ASP A 72 -8.79 6.81 14.81
CA ASP A 72 -9.79 7.56 15.57
C ASP A 72 -9.18 8.37 16.72
N ARG A 73 -8.07 7.90 17.32
CA ARG A 73 -7.41 8.56 18.44
C ARG A 73 -6.43 9.66 18.02
N ILE A 74 -5.48 9.33 17.13
CA ILE A 74 -4.37 10.24 16.79
C ILE A 74 -4.58 10.95 15.45
N GLY A 75 -5.61 10.58 14.68
CA GLY A 75 -5.86 11.09 13.34
C GLY A 75 -5.47 10.11 12.24
N ARG A 76 -5.95 10.37 11.05
CA ARG A 76 -5.75 9.49 9.88
C ARG A 76 -4.43 9.77 9.17
N LYS A 77 -4.03 11.05 9.09
CA LYS A 77 -2.76 11.44 8.46
C LYS A 77 -1.54 10.76 9.07
N PRO A 78 -1.37 10.67 10.42
CA PRO A 78 -0.23 9.97 11.00
C PRO A 78 -0.10 8.52 10.55
N LEU A 79 -1.21 7.80 10.35
CA LEU A 79 -1.20 6.43 9.86
C LEU A 79 -0.76 6.34 8.41
N VAL A 80 -1.27 7.23 7.55
CA VAL A 80 -0.86 7.29 6.13
C VAL A 80 0.63 7.62 6.01
N VAL A 81 1.15 8.52 6.85
CA VAL A 81 2.58 8.83 6.91
C VAL A 81 3.38 7.62 7.43
N ALA A 82 2.91 6.94 8.48
CA ALA A 82 3.56 5.73 9.00
C ALA A 82 3.62 4.62 7.95
N ALA A 83 2.55 4.41 7.19
CA ALA A 83 2.53 3.46 6.08
C ALA A 83 3.60 3.79 5.03
N ALA A 84 3.74 5.07 4.66
CA ALA A 84 4.77 5.50 3.73
C ALA A 84 6.20 5.34 4.30
N VAL A 85 6.40 5.59 5.61
CA VAL A 85 7.69 5.34 6.29
C VAL A 85 8.02 3.85 6.26
N PHE A 86 7.08 2.97 6.57
CA PHE A 86 7.32 1.53 6.50
C PHE A 86 7.64 1.07 5.08
N MET A 87 6.99 1.64 4.06
CA MET A 87 7.33 1.39 2.66
C MET A 87 8.78 1.78 2.33
N VAL A 88 9.29 2.89 2.86
CA VAL A 88 10.71 3.28 2.69
C VAL A 88 11.63 2.30 3.42
N LEU A 89 11.31 1.96 4.67
CA LEU A 89 12.13 1.04 5.48
C LEU A 89 12.19 -0.37 4.86
N GLU A 90 11.06 -0.89 4.36
CA GLU A 90 11.03 -2.20 3.70
C GLU A 90 11.94 -2.24 2.46
N MET A 91 11.97 -1.16 1.69
CA MET A 91 12.83 -1.08 0.49
C MET A 91 14.32 -0.90 0.84
N ILE A 92 14.63 -0.14 1.88
CA ILE A 92 16.02 -0.04 2.38
C ILE A 92 16.51 -1.41 2.82
N LEU A 93 15.74 -2.14 3.64
CA LEU A 93 16.11 -3.47 4.11
C LEU A 93 16.37 -4.43 2.97
N LEU A 94 15.50 -4.47 1.96
CA LEU A 94 15.68 -5.34 0.81
C LEU A 94 16.87 -4.90 -0.06
N GLY A 95 17.09 -3.59 -0.18
CA GLY A 95 18.21 -3.01 -0.94
C GLY A 95 19.58 -3.30 -0.35
N VAL A 96 19.69 -3.44 0.98
CA VAL A 96 20.96 -3.77 1.68
C VAL A 96 21.07 -5.25 2.02
N ALA A 97 20.05 -6.08 1.73
CA ALA A 97 20.07 -7.51 2.04
C ALA A 97 21.27 -8.18 1.38
N PRO A 98 21.96 -9.10 2.09
CA PRO A 98 23.09 -9.84 1.52
C PRO A 98 22.63 -10.72 0.36
N LEU A 99 23.49 -10.91 -0.64
CA LEU A 99 23.30 -11.88 -1.71
C LEU A 99 23.77 -13.25 -1.22
N HIS A 100 23.22 -14.31 -1.81
CA HIS A 100 23.66 -15.70 -1.61
C HIS A 100 23.18 -16.42 -0.33
N GLY A 101 21.99 -16.07 0.16
CA GLY A 101 21.32 -16.83 1.21
C GLY A 101 21.80 -16.53 2.63
N GLY A 102 21.45 -17.43 3.55
CA GLY A 102 21.82 -17.36 4.95
C GLY A 102 20.78 -16.71 5.87
N ASN A 103 21.01 -16.84 7.18
CA ASN A 103 20.05 -16.37 8.18
C ASN A 103 19.85 -14.84 8.16
N VAL A 104 20.90 -14.08 7.84
CA VAL A 104 20.80 -12.61 7.77
C VAL A 104 19.89 -12.20 6.61
N LEU A 105 20.02 -12.81 5.44
CA LEU A 105 19.11 -12.59 4.32
C LEU A 105 17.67 -12.90 4.72
N LEU A 106 17.45 -14.08 5.33
CA LEU A 106 16.11 -14.50 5.72
C LEU A 106 15.48 -13.52 6.73
N LEU A 107 16.24 -13.01 7.68
CA LEU A 107 15.78 -11.97 8.63
C LEU A 107 15.47 -10.66 7.92
N CYS A 108 16.29 -10.23 6.97
CA CYS A 108 16.00 -9.03 6.16
C CYS A 108 14.70 -9.21 5.35
N CYS A 109 14.52 -10.37 4.72
CA CYS A 109 13.31 -10.68 3.96
C CYS A 109 12.08 -10.77 4.88
N LEU A 110 12.20 -11.36 6.06
CA LEU A 110 11.11 -11.42 7.04
C LEU A 110 10.72 -10.03 7.53
N ALA A 111 11.70 -9.21 7.91
CA ALA A 111 11.44 -7.82 8.32
C ALA A 111 10.83 -7.00 7.18
N ASN A 112 11.32 -7.16 5.93
CA ASN A 112 10.69 -6.55 4.76
C ASN A 112 9.23 -6.96 4.63
N ARG A 113 8.88 -8.25 4.72
CA ARG A 113 7.49 -8.73 4.59
C ARG A 113 6.60 -8.21 5.72
N ILE A 114 7.09 -8.18 6.96
CA ILE A 114 6.35 -7.62 8.11
C ILE A 114 6.11 -6.12 7.91
N LEU A 115 7.14 -5.34 7.56
CA LEU A 115 7.01 -3.90 7.32
C LEU A 115 6.06 -3.60 6.16
N SER A 116 6.14 -4.40 5.08
CA SER A 116 5.22 -4.30 3.94
C SER A 116 3.76 -4.55 4.36
N GLY A 117 3.51 -5.61 5.15
CA GLY A 117 2.18 -5.89 5.68
C GLY A 117 1.67 -4.80 6.61
N MET A 118 2.53 -4.26 7.48
CA MET A 118 2.18 -3.13 8.35
C MET A 118 1.87 -1.87 7.54
N ALA A 119 2.62 -1.58 6.47
CA ALA A 119 2.34 -0.45 5.58
C ALA A 119 0.96 -0.58 4.93
N GLU A 120 0.63 -1.75 4.42
CA GLU A 120 -0.69 -2.05 3.82
C GLU A 120 -1.83 -1.88 4.85
N GLY A 121 -1.70 -2.49 6.03
CA GLY A 121 -2.71 -2.41 7.09
C GLY A 121 -2.91 -1.00 7.63
N MET A 122 -1.83 -0.20 7.75
CA MET A 122 -1.95 1.20 8.20
C MET A 122 -2.54 2.13 7.14
N ALA A 123 -2.30 1.89 5.86
CA ALA A 123 -2.90 2.65 4.78
C ALA A 123 -4.38 2.30 4.59
N SER A 124 -4.75 1.04 4.87
CA SER A 124 -6.09 0.50 4.65
C SER A 124 -7.16 1.34 5.33
N GLY A 125 -8.02 1.93 4.53
CA GLY A 125 -9.12 2.78 4.98
C GLY A 125 -8.75 4.15 5.54
N ALA A 126 -7.56 4.33 6.12
CA ALA A 126 -7.14 5.61 6.70
C ALA A 126 -6.96 6.70 5.66
N ASP A 127 -6.40 6.38 4.51
CA ASP A 127 -6.18 7.28 3.39
C ASP A 127 -7.48 7.70 2.70
N GLU A 128 -8.39 6.75 2.46
CA GLU A 128 -9.72 6.99 1.90
C GLU A 128 -10.57 7.86 2.82
N ALA A 129 -10.60 7.48 4.09
CA ALA A 129 -11.35 8.18 5.09
C ALA A 129 -10.85 9.63 5.30
N LEU A 130 -9.53 9.87 5.25
CA LEU A 130 -8.93 11.20 5.33
C LEU A 130 -9.47 12.12 4.23
N VAL A 131 -9.56 11.62 3.00
CA VAL A 131 -10.01 12.43 1.86
C VAL A 131 -11.51 12.58 1.86
N PHE A 132 -12.25 11.53 2.21
CA PHE A 132 -13.70 11.62 2.37
C PHE A 132 -14.09 12.68 3.40
N ASP A 133 -13.43 12.69 4.57
CA ASP A 133 -13.68 13.70 5.60
C ASP A 133 -13.32 15.11 5.12
N SER A 134 -12.24 15.24 4.35
CA SER A 134 -11.86 16.56 3.76
C SER A 134 -12.91 17.09 2.80
N LEU A 135 -13.59 16.21 2.06
CA LEU A 135 -14.70 16.57 1.19
C LEU A 135 -15.97 16.88 2.00
N ALA A 136 -16.27 16.06 3.00
CA ALA A 136 -17.44 16.21 3.86
C ALA A 136 -17.38 17.52 4.66
N GLU A 137 -16.22 17.94 5.15
CA GLU A 137 -15.99 19.24 5.81
C GLU A 137 -16.41 20.42 4.95
N ARG A 138 -16.39 20.26 3.61
CA ARG A 138 -16.79 21.27 2.62
C ARG A 138 -18.17 21.03 2.02
N GLY A 139 -18.94 20.06 2.53
CA GLY A 139 -20.25 19.69 1.97
C GLY A 139 -20.17 19.01 0.61
N ARG A 140 -18.98 18.47 0.21
CA ARG A 140 -18.71 17.88 -1.11
C ARG A 140 -18.61 16.35 -1.06
N SER A 141 -19.17 15.70 -0.06
CA SER A 141 -19.15 14.22 0.07
C SER A 141 -19.75 13.50 -1.15
N GLY A 142 -20.69 14.11 -1.86
CA GLY A 142 -21.26 13.60 -3.11
C GLY A 142 -20.24 13.47 -4.26
N GLU A 143 -19.04 14.05 -4.15
CA GLU A 143 -17.98 13.91 -5.15
C GLU A 143 -17.08 12.69 -4.93
N TRP A 144 -17.27 11.96 -3.83
CA TRP A 144 -16.49 10.76 -3.50
C TRP A 144 -16.42 9.72 -4.63
N PRO A 145 -17.52 9.39 -5.36
CA PRO A 145 -17.44 8.48 -6.49
C PRO A 145 -16.48 8.93 -7.60
N LYS A 146 -16.37 10.26 -7.82
CA LYS A 146 -15.42 10.82 -8.81
C LYS A 146 -13.97 10.64 -8.36
N VAL A 147 -13.71 10.77 -7.04
CA VAL A 147 -12.37 10.52 -6.47
C VAL A 147 -11.98 9.07 -6.70
N LEU A 148 -12.86 8.13 -6.36
CA LEU A 148 -12.62 6.69 -6.54
C LEU A 148 -12.40 6.32 -8.01
N ASP A 149 -13.19 6.87 -8.93
CA ASP A 149 -13.02 6.66 -10.37
C ASP A 149 -11.63 7.12 -10.84
N GLN A 150 -11.17 8.29 -10.41
CA GLN A 150 -9.82 8.77 -10.72
C GLN A 150 -8.74 7.87 -10.11
N VAL A 151 -8.88 7.46 -8.85
CA VAL A 151 -7.93 6.54 -8.21
C VAL A 151 -7.84 5.24 -9.00
N MET A 152 -8.97 4.61 -9.31
CA MET A 152 -8.99 3.32 -10.03
C MET A 152 -8.29 3.42 -11.39
N ARG A 153 -8.55 4.49 -12.15
CA ARG A 153 -7.93 4.70 -13.47
C ARG A 153 -6.41 4.89 -13.37
N TRP A 154 -5.98 5.83 -12.53
CA TRP A 154 -4.57 6.17 -12.43
C TRP A 154 -3.75 5.09 -11.72
N GLN A 155 -4.31 4.44 -10.68
CA GLN A 155 -3.68 3.32 -10.01
C GLN A 155 -3.54 2.12 -10.94
N GLY A 156 -4.58 1.79 -11.72
CA GLY A 156 -4.52 0.72 -12.72
C GLY A 156 -3.46 0.98 -13.78
N LEU A 157 -3.38 2.20 -14.32
CA LEU A 157 -2.34 2.59 -15.27
C LEU A 157 -0.94 2.52 -14.62
N GLY A 158 -0.79 3.06 -13.41
CA GLY A 158 0.45 3.02 -12.65
C GLY A 158 0.93 1.60 -12.40
N LEU A 159 0.01 0.68 -12.05
CA LEU A 159 0.31 -0.73 -11.85
C LEU A 159 0.84 -1.37 -13.14
N VAL A 160 0.16 -1.18 -14.28
CA VAL A 160 0.61 -1.73 -15.57
C VAL A 160 2.01 -1.21 -15.93
N ILE A 161 2.25 0.08 -15.77
CA ILE A 161 3.59 0.67 -16.03
C ILE A 161 4.63 0.07 -15.09
N ALA A 162 4.30 -0.05 -13.79
CA ALA A 162 5.21 -0.63 -12.81
C ALA A 162 5.56 -2.09 -13.13
N MET A 163 4.58 -2.90 -13.55
CA MET A 163 4.79 -4.29 -13.95
C MET A 163 5.70 -4.40 -15.18
N LEU A 164 5.44 -3.61 -16.23
CA LEU A 164 6.25 -3.64 -17.45
C LEU A 164 7.68 -3.14 -17.22
N VAL A 165 7.82 -1.99 -16.56
CA VAL A 165 9.13 -1.40 -16.28
C VAL A 165 9.93 -2.28 -15.31
N GLY A 166 9.29 -2.76 -14.23
CA GLY A 166 9.92 -3.60 -13.22
C GLY A 166 10.49 -4.90 -13.81
N GLY A 167 9.70 -5.59 -14.63
CA GLY A 167 10.17 -6.78 -15.35
C GLY A 167 11.29 -6.48 -16.35
N ALA A 168 11.18 -5.38 -17.10
CA ALA A 168 12.18 -4.99 -18.09
C ALA A 168 13.55 -4.65 -17.46
N ILE A 169 13.57 -3.87 -16.36
CA ILE A 169 14.83 -3.46 -15.72
C ILE A 169 15.51 -4.58 -14.92
N TYR A 170 14.78 -5.67 -14.66
CA TYR A 170 15.33 -6.86 -14.01
C TYR A 170 16.22 -7.66 -14.96
N ASP A 171 15.93 -7.66 -16.29
CA ASP A 171 16.66 -8.41 -17.29
C ASP A 171 17.98 -7.72 -17.71
N PRO A 172 19.16 -8.33 -17.44
CA PRO A 172 20.45 -7.79 -17.85
C PRO A 172 20.56 -7.56 -19.36
N ALA A 173 19.93 -8.43 -20.17
CA ALA A 173 19.99 -8.32 -21.62
C ALA A 173 19.18 -7.11 -22.13
N PHE A 174 18.07 -6.80 -21.49
CA PHE A 174 17.29 -5.60 -21.80
C PHE A 174 18.07 -4.33 -21.47
N ILE A 175 18.65 -4.25 -20.27
CA ILE A 175 19.46 -3.11 -19.83
C ILE A 175 20.71 -2.94 -20.73
N GLY A 176 21.38 -4.04 -21.06
CA GLY A 176 22.53 -4.01 -22.00
C GLY A 176 22.15 -3.46 -23.37
N ARG A 177 21.01 -3.88 -23.95
CA ARG A 177 20.48 -3.32 -25.21
C ARG A 177 20.14 -1.85 -25.11
N LEU A 178 19.52 -1.44 -24.00
CA LEU A 178 19.17 -0.05 -23.75
C LEU A 178 20.44 0.82 -23.67
N CYS A 179 21.44 0.40 -22.91
CA CYS A 179 22.72 1.11 -22.80
C CYS A 179 23.45 1.19 -24.16
N SER A 180 23.47 0.12 -24.95
CA SER A 180 24.09 0.11 -26.27
C SER A 180 23.41 1.07 -27.25
N ALA A 181 22.09 1.26 -27.15
CA ALA A 181 21.35 2.26 -27.92
C ALA A 181 21.78 3.71 -27.62
N PHE A 182 22.31 3.95 -26.41
CA PHE A 182 22.89 5.24 -25.99
C PHE A 182 24.42 5.29 -26.18
N GLY A 183 25.01 4.30 -26.88
CA GLY A 183 26.47 4.27 -27.14
C GLY A 183 27.32 3.74 -25.99
N TRP A 184 26.72 3.13 -24.95
CA TRP A 184 27.42 2.56 -23.80
C TRP A 184 27.49 1.03 -23.92
N SER A 185 28.66 0.51 -24.26
CA SER A 185 28.88 -0.95 -24.31
C SER A 185 29.19 -1.50 -22.93
N HIS A 186 28.16 -1.74 -22.13
CA HIS A 186 28.31 -2.34 -20.80
C HIS A 186 27.45 -3.62 -20.71
N SER A 187 28.06 -4.70 -20.26
CA SER A 187 27.33 -5.93 -19.91
C SER A 187 27.05 -5.93 -18.40
N PHE A 188 25.81 -6.09 -18.05
CA PHE A 188 25.39 -6.17 -16.65
C PHE A 188 25.25 -7.64 -16.22
N ALA A 189 25.77 -7.95 -15.04
CA ALA A 189 25.53 -9.24 -14.40
C ALA A 189 24.13 -9.24 -13.75
N GLN A 190 23.47 -10.41 -13.68
CA GLN A 190 22.17 -10.57 -13.00
C GLN A 190 22.22 -10.04 -11.57
N GLY A 191 23.29 -10.26 -10.82
CA GLY A 191 23.45 -9.75 -9.45
C GLY A 191 23.40 -8.22 -9.33
N THR A 192 23.63 -7.48 -10.43
CA THR A 192 23.51 -6.01 -10.45
C THR A 192 22.07 -5.57 -10.75
N THR A 193 21.47 -6.14 -11.82
CA THR A 193 20.14 -5.74 -12.29
C THR A 193 19.02 -6.21 -11.36
N LEU A 194 19.25 -7.28 -10.61
CA LEU A 194 18.37 -7.81 -9.57
C LEU A 194 17.91 -6.73 -8.56
N ARG A 195 18.74 -5.72 -8.27
CA ARG A 195 18.40 -4.64 -7.34
C ARG A 195 17.72 -3.43 -8.00
N PHE A 196 17.69 -3.33 -9.32
CA PHE A 196 17.12 -2.17 -9.99
C PHE A 196 15.64 -1.94 -9.69
N PRO A 197 14.76 -2.96 -9.71
CA PRO A 197 13.37 -2.78 -9.31
C PRO A 197 13.23 -2.33 -7.85
N ILE A 198 14.12 -2.80 -6.95
CA ILE A 198 14.12 -2.41 -5.53
C ILE A 198 14.47 -0.94 -5.39
N TYR A 199 15.52 -0.47 -6.07
CA TYR A 199 15.93 0.94 -6.02
C TYR A 199 14.89 1.86 -6.65
N LEU A 200 14.28 1.45 -7.75
CA LEU A 200 13.19 2.22 -8.36
C LEU A 200 11.99 2.29 -7.41
N ASN A 201 11.69 1.18 -6.73
CA ASN A 201 10.62 1.16 -5.72
C ASN A 201 10.98 1.99 -4.47
N LEU A 202 12.25 2.09 -4.09
CA LEU A 202 12.69 3.00 -3.02
C LEU A 202 12.46 4.46 -3.40
N ILE A 203 12.72 4.83 -4.66
CA ILE A 203 12.43 6.19 -5.16
C ILE A 203 10.93 6.47 -5.06
N THR A 204 10.07 5.56 -5.52
CA THR A 204 8.62 5.75 -5.40
C THR A 204 8.15 5.77 -3.95
N ALA A 205 8.76 4.98 -3.05
CA ALA A 205 8.47 5.03 -1.61
C ALA A 205 8.81 6.39 -0.99
N LEU A 206 9.94 6.98 -1.35
CA LEU A 206 10.32 8.33 -0.91
C LEU A 206 9.35 9.39 -1.45
N LEU A 207 8.94 9.28 -2.72
CA LEU A 207 7.92 10.16 -3.29
C LEU A 207 6.57 9.98 -2.60
N THR A 208 6.18 8.74 -2.29
CA THR A 208 4.97 8.43 -1.52
C THR A 208 5.00 9.10 -0.15
N LEU A 209 6.14 9.01 0.56
CA LEU A 209 6.32 9.66 1.86
C LEU A 209 6.21 11.18 1.73
N PHE A 210 6.84 11.78 0.73
CA PHE A 210 6.74 13.22 0.48
C PHE A 210 5.30 13.66 0.24
N VAL A 211 4.53 12.90 -0.54
CA VAL A 211 3.10 13.16 -0.80
C VAL A 211 2.27 13.00 0.47
N ALA A 212 2.52 11.94 1.25
CA ALA A 212 1.84 11.67 2.52
C ALA A 212 2.04 12.80 3.54
N LEU A 213 3.26 13.29 3.67
CA LEU A 213 3.58 14.44 4.54
C LEU A 213 2.80 15.71 4.14
N GLY A 214 2.55 15.87 2.86
CA GLY A 214 1.78 16.99 2.32
C GLY A 214 0.28 16.91 2.58
N LEU A 215 -0.31 15.76 2.92
CA LEU A 215 -1.72 15.63 3.27
C LEU A 215 -2.06 16.49 4.49
N ARG A 216 -3.30 16.94 4.57
CA ARG A 216 -3.79 17.72 5.71
C ARG A 216 -4.88 16.96 6.43
N GLU A 217 -4.78 16.86 7.75
CA GLU A 217 -5.82 16.29 8.60
C GLU A 217 -7.05 17.22 8.57
N PRO A 218 -8.26 16.73 8.22
CA PRO A 218 -9.48 17.50 8.31
C PRO A 218 -9.79 17.84 9.77
N LYS A 219 -10.35 19.04 10.01
CA LYS A 219 -10.69 19.51 11.35
C LYS A 219 -11.94 18.84 11.91
N VAL A 220 -12.88 18.53 11.03
CA VAL A 220 -14.14 17.86 11.36
C VAL A 220 -14.04 16.44 10.77
N ARG A 221 -14.13 15.45 11.64
CA ARG A 221 -14.32 14.07 11.20
C ARG A 221 -15.81 13.91 10.88
N ALA A 222 -16.13 13.49 9.65
CA ALA A 222 -17.47 13.06 9.35
C ALA A 222 -17.75 11.88 10.30
N THR A 223 -18.67 12.07 11.21
CA THR A 223 -19.17 10.99 12.04
C THR A 223 -19.78 10.01 11.04
N HIS A 224 -19.09 8.94 10.74
CA HIS A 224 -19.74 7.80 10.13
C HIS A 224 -20.81 7.41 11.13
N VAL A 225 -22.05 7.72 10.80
CA VAL A 225 -23.22 7.23 11.53
C VAL A 225 -23.18 5.71 11.33
N ALA A 226 -22.43 5.02 12.20
CA ALA A 226 -22.82 3.67 12.52
C ALA A 226 -24.28 3.79 12.97
N PRO A 227 -25.20 2.93 12.47
CA PRO A 227 -26.57 2.98 12.94
C PRO A 227 -26.51 2.96 14.45
N GLU A 228 -27.15 3.97 15.09
CA GLU A 228 -27.28 4.07 16.53
C GLU A 228 -27.95 2.81 17.07
N THR A 229 -27.16 1.80 17.35
CA THR A 229 -27.54 0.78 18.33
C THR A 229 -27.29 1.43 19.69
N LYS A 230 -28.35 1.97 20.25
CA LYS A 230 -28.39 2.66 21.56
C LYS A 230 -28.00 1.78 22.74
N ASP A 231 -27.45 0.61 22.54
CA ASP A 231 -27.03 -0.35 23.58
C ASP A 231 -25.55 -0.74 23.41
N ALA A 232 -24.67 0.24 23.23
CA ALA A 232 -23.24 -0.06 23.22
C ALA A 232 -22.60 0.41 24.52
N ALA A 233 -22.16 -0.58 25.28
CA ALA A 233 -21.22 -0.58 26.38
C ALA A 233 -20.34 0.69 26.50
N GLY A 234 -20.09 1.09 27.75
CA GLY A 234 -19.32 2.28 28.16
C GLY A 234 -17.91 2.37 27.53
N PRO A 235 -17.19 3.47 27.83
CA PRO A 235 -15.98 3.91 27.08
C PRO A 235 -14.77 2.96 27.13
N GLU A 236 -14.90 1.77 27.66
CA GLU A 236 -13.85 0.76 27.78
C GLU A 236 -14.10 -0.53 26.98
N ALA A 237 -14.97 -0.52 25.98
CA ALA A 237 -15.04 -1.67 25.07
C ALA A 237 -13.69 -1.77 24.34
N THR A 238 -12.81 -2.61 24.85
CA THR A 238 -11.48 -2.89 24.31
C THR A 238 -11.65 -3.22 22.82
N ALA A 239 -10.81 -2.67 21.95
CA ALA A 239 -10.82 -2.96 20.50
C ALA A 239 -10.93 -4.47 20.21
N TRP A 240 -10.40 -5.31 21.12
CA TRP A 240 -10.51 -6.75 21.08
C TRP A 240 -11.96 -7.28 21.19
N HIS A 241 -12.82 -6.67 21.98
CA HIS A 241 -14.25 -7.04 22.05
C HIS A 241 -14.99 -6.72 20.74
N LEU A 242 -14.65 -5.62 20.08
CA LEU A 242 -15.21 -5.28 18.78
C LEU A 242 -14.79 -6.30 17.72
N VAL A 243 -13.53 -6.69 17.72
CA VAL A 243 -12.97 -7.71 16.80
C VAL A 243 -13.64 -9.06 17.01
N THR A 244 -13.73 -9.53 18.26
CA THR A 244 -14.34 -10.83 18.57
C THR A 244 -15.84 -10.85 18.24
N ASN A 245 -16.55 -9.75 18.50
CA ASN A 245 -17.97 -9.63 18.17
C ASN A 245 -18.19 -9.55 16.66
N ALA A 246 -17.37 -8.78 15.93
CA ALA A 246 -17.43 -8.71 14.47
C ALA A 246 -17.12 -10.07 13.84
N GLY A 247 -16.08 -10.76 14.31
CA GLY A 247 -15.73 -12.10 13.86
C GLY A 247 -16.86 -13.10 14.13
N ALA A 248 -17.43 -13.09 15.32
CA ALA A 248 -18.57 -13.94 15.69
C ALA A 248 -19.82 -13.65 14.83
N TRP A 249 -20.06 -12.38 14.51
CA TRP A 249 -21.15 -11.96 13.63
C TRP A 249 -20.96 -12.46 12.21
N ILE A 250 -19.75 -12.31 11.65
CA ILE A 250 -19.41 -12.82 10.30
C ILE A 250 -19.64 -14.32 10.22
N LEU A 251 -19.14 -15.07 11.23
CA LEU A 251 -19.31 -16.53 11.26
C LEU A 251 -20.78 -16.97 11.40
N LYS A 252 -21.62 -16.17 12.08
CA LYS A 252 -23.06 -16.45 12.24
C LYS A 252 -23.92 -15.99 11.07
N THR A 253 -23.40 -15.12 10.19
CA THR A 253 -24.15 -14.54 9.08
C THR A 253 -23.67 -15.17 7.76
N PRO A 254 -24.41 -16.13 7.15
CA PRO A 254 -23.94 -16.86 5.97
C PRO A 254 -23.56 -15.97 4.80
N VAL A 255 -24.29 -14.86 4.60
CA VAL A 255 -24.00 -13.91 3.51
C VAL A 255 -22.68 -13.17 3.78
N ALA A 256 -22.44 -12.72 5.01
CA ALA A 256 -21.19 -12.06 5.37
C ALA A 256 -20.00 -13.01 5.22
N LEU A 257 -20.14 -14.26 5.69
CA LEU A 257 -19.11 -15.27 5.53
C LEU A 257 -18.85 -15.57 4.05
N PHE A 258 -19.88 -15.70 3.22
CA PHE A 258 -19.73 -15.92 1.79
C PHE A 258 -18.97 -14.74 1.11
N VAL A 259 -19.33 -13.51 1.41
CA VAL A 259 -18.66 -12.32 0.85
C VAL A 259 -17.19 -12.27 1.25
N VAL A 260 -16.88 -12.53 2.53
CA VAL A 260 -15.49 -12.55 3.01
C VAL A 260 -14.71 -13.67 2.35
N MET A 261 -15.27 -14.90 2.28
CA MET A 261 -14.59 -16.03 1.65
C MET A 261 -14.41 -15.83 0.15
N ALA A 262 -15.40 -15.29 -0.55
CA ALA A 262 -15.28 -14.95 -1.97
C ALA A 262 -14.21 -13.89 -2.20
N GLY A 263 -14.16 -12.84 -1.37
CA GLY A 263 -13.12 -11.82 -1.43
C GLY A 263 -11.71 -12.39 -1.25
N VAL A 264 -11.50 -13.22 -0.24
CA VAL A 264 -10.22 -13.90 0.02
C VAL A 264 -9.83 -14.81 -1.14
N MET A 265 -10.78 -15.57 -1.69
CA MET A 265 -10.51 -16.46 -2.83
C MET A 265 -10.14 -15.66 -4.09
N ILE A 266 -10.88 -14.59 -4.40
CA ILE A 266 -10.59 -13.74 -5.56
C ILE A 266 -9.21 -13.09 -5.39
N ASP A 267 -8.90 -12.51 -4.23
CA ASP A 267 -7.59 -11.90 -3.96
C ASP A 267 -6.46 -12.93 -4.09
N SER A 268 -6.66 -14.14 -3.55
CA SER A 268 -5.67 -15.23 -3.63
C SER A 268 -5.43 -15.68 -5.07
N VAL A 269 -6.51 -15.79 -5.89
CA VAL A 269 -6.41 -16.15 -7.31
C VAL A 269 -5.70 -15.05 -8.09
N VAL A 270 -6.08 -13.78 -7.89
CA VAL A 270 -5.44 -12.64 -8.56
C VAL A 270 -3.94 -12.61 -8.22
N ARG A 271 -3.56 -12.81 -6.97
CA ARG A 271 -2.16 -12.85 -6.56
C ARG A 271 -1.40 -14.03 -7.16
N LEU A 272 -2.05 -15.20 -7.28
CA LEU A 272 -1.43 -16.39 -7.90
C LEU A 272 -1.13 -16.19 -9.40
N PHE A 273 -1.95 -15.42 -10.11
CA PHE A 273 -1.74 -15.13 -11.53
C PHE A 273 -0.82 -13.93 -11.79
N LEU A 274 -0.59 -13.07 -10.78
CA LEU A 274 0.27 -11.89 -10.88
C LEU A 274 1.69 -12.14 -10.34
N THR A 275 1.97 -13.30 -9.76
CA THR A 275 3.30 -13.76 -9.32
C THR A 275 3.79 -14.92 -10.18
#